data_cf3df9c866049595999e216e3805697d
#
_entry.id   cf3df9c866049595999e216e3805697d
#
_cell.length_a   1.000
_cell.length_b   1.000
_cell.length_c   1.000
_cell.angle_alpha   90.00
_cell.angle_beta   90.00
_cell.angle_gamma   90.00
#
_symmetry.space_group_name_H-M   'P 1'
#
loop_
_entity.id
_entity.type
_entity.pdbx_description
1 polymer ?
#
loop_
_entity_poly.entity_id
_entity_poly.type
_entity_poly.pdbx_seq_one_letter_code
_entity_poly.pdbx_strand_id
1 'polypeptide(L)'
;MTAVSCGAENLFHTVLGKTEEETKEKIESVWNHFFTPGDLSVYDADGQKSVYYLAGDDKGFIMDTGSSDVRTEGMSYGMMISVQLDKRDEFDRLWKWSKTHMAYGDDTPWDGYFCWQCGTDGHKIGGSNASDGEMYYVTALFLAGKRWNEPSYIDEANTILRKIMSKTGNVTGVYDLFDRDRQLITFVPDDAGHGFSDPSYQLPAFLDYWAATAATDRDFWSKAATAARDHLIASAHPETGLHPDYSNYDGTPYRWPHAGYDTSVYMYDAIRCAMNIGMDYYL
;
A
#
# COMPACT_ATOMS: atom_id res chain seq x y z
N MET A 1 28.52 17.59 0.23
CA MET A 1 27.94 16.32 0.71
C MET A 1 27.74 15.45 -0.50
N THR A 2 28.56 14.44 -0.68
CA THR A 2 28.47 13.48 -1.76
C THR A 2 27.18 12.68 -1.58
N ALA A 3 26.29 12.76 -2.58
CA ALA A 3 25.15 11.86 -2.67
C ALA A 3 25.70 10.41 -2.65
N VAL A 4 25.40 9.67 -1.61
CA VAL A 4 25.53 8.22 -1.63
C VAL A 4 24.50 7.75 -2.63
N SER A 5 24.92 7.49 -3.87
CA SER A 5 24.14 6.68 -4.77
C SER A 5 24.18 5.27 -4.18
N CYS A 6 23.17 4.92 -3.42
CA CYS A 6 22.86 3.53 -3.15
C CYS A 6 22.37 2.97 -4.52
N GLY A 7 23.31 2.57 -5.36
CA GLY A 7 23.01 1.82 -6.56
C GLY A 7 22.55 0.45 -6.10
N ALA A 8 21.24 0.29 -5.93
CA ALA A 8 20.69 -1.03 -5.71
C ALA A 8 21.16 -1.93 -6.85
N GLU A 9 21.79 -3.03 -6.51
CA GLU A 9 22.31 -4.00 -7.46
C GLU A 9 21.14 -4.53 -8.32
N ASN A 10 21.27 -4.50 -9.63
CA ASN A 10 20.24 -5.05 -10.52
C ASN A 10 20.24 -6.59 -10.40
N LEU A 11 19.34 -7.14 -9.59
CA LEU A 11 19.23 -8.58 -9.36
C LEU A 11 18.89 -9.37 -10.62
N PHE A 12 18.20 -8.78 -11.58
CA PHE A 12 18.00 -9.44 -12.88
C PHE A 12 19.33 -9.65 -13.60
N HIS A 13 20.29 -8.75 -13.41
CA HIS A 13 21.63 -8.90 -13.94
C HIS A 13 22.46 -9.89 -13.13
N THR A 14 22.58 -9.67 -11.82
CA THR A 14 23.54 -10.42 -10.97
C THR A 14 23.09 -11.84 -10.67
N VAL A 15 21.80 -12.08 -10.52
CA VAL A 15 21.24 -13.40 -10.17
C VAL A 15 20.78 -14.15 -11.44
N LEU A 16 20.13 -13.45 -12.37
CA LEU A 16 19.53 -14.07 -13.57
C LEU A 16 20.36 -13.90 -14.85
N GLY A 17 21.50 -13.19 -14.80
CA GLY A 17 22.37 -12.95 -15.94
C GLY A 17 21.74 -12.14 -17.08
N LYS A 18 20.69 -11.35 -16.78
CA LYS A 18 20.02 -10.50 -17.76
C LYS A 18 20.81 -9.22 -18.01
N THR A 19 20.85 -8.75 -19.27
CA THR A 19 21.41 -7.44 -19.57
C THR A 19 20.47 -6.32 -19.08
N GLU A 20 20.99 -5.11 -18.96
CA GLU A 20 20.17 -3.93 -18.64
C GLU A 20 19.09 -3.70 -19.73
N GLU A 21 19.43 -3.92 -20.99
CA GLU A 21 18.50 -3.76 -22.10
C GLU A 21 17.36 -4.79 -22.05
N GLU A 22 17.67 -6.08 -21.86
CA GLU A 22 16.66 -7.13 -21.68
C GLU A 22 15.73 -6.83 -20.49
N THR A 23 16.28 -6.32 -19.39
CA THR A 23 15.52 -5.94 -18.21
C THR A 23 14.57 -4.77 -18.52
N LYS A 24 15.10 -3.72 -19.17
CA LYS A 24 14.32 -2.54 -19.57
C LYS A 24 13.20 -2.91 -20.56
N GLU A 25 13.50 -3.66 -21.60
CA GLU A 25 12.51 -4.12 -22.57
C GLU A 25 11.40 -4.95 -21.89
N LYS A 26 11.77 -5.82 -20.93
CA LYS A 26 10.79 -6.60 -20.18
C LYS A 26 9.89 -5.72 -19.32
N ILE A 27 10.45 -4.75 -18.62
CA ILE A 27 9.68 -3.80 -17.80
C ILE A 27 8.72 -2.99 -18.67
N GLU A 28 9.19 -2.45 -19.79
CA GLU A 28 8.35 -1.71 -20.74
C GLU A 28 7.24 -2.59 -21.34
N SER A 29 7.55 -3.83 -21.67
CA SER A 29 6.55 -4.80 -22.14
C SER A 29 5.47 -5.08 -21.11
N VAL A 30 5.85 -5.26 -19.84
CA VAL A 30 4.91 -5.49 -18.73
C VAL A 30 4.08 -4.23 -18.45
N TRP A 31 4.72 -3.05 -18.44
CA TRP A 31 4.00 -1.78 -18.33
C TRP A 31 2.94 -1.65 -19.42
N ASN A 32 3.32 -1.79 -20.68
CA ASN A 32 2.39 -1.67 -21.80
C ASN A 32 1.26 -2.70 -21.75
N HIS A 33 1.53 -3.89 -21.20
CA HIS A 33 0.53 -4.94 -21.08
C HIS A 33 -0.55 -4.57 -20.05
N PHE A 34 -0.16 -4.03 -18.90
CA PHE A 34 -1.10 -3.75 -17.80
C PHE A 34 -1.63 -2.32 -17.78
N PHE A 35 -0.85 -1.33 -18.27
CA PHE A 35 -1.17 0.09 -18.18
C PHE A 35 -1.56 0.75 -19.50
N THR A 36 -1.57 0.04 -20.62
CA THR A 36 -2.31 0.56 -21.80
C THR A 36 -3.79 0.61 -21.42
N PRO A 37 -4.45 1.79 -21.57
CA PRO A 37 -5.82 1.92 -21.11
C PRO A 37 -6.75 0.87 -21.70
N GLY A 38 -7.48 0.17 -20.82
CA GLY A 38 -8.46 -0.83 -21.19
C GLY A 38 -9.81 -0.22 -21.57
N ASP A 39 -10.66 -1.03 -22.16
CA ASP A 39 -12.07 -0.70 -22.47
C ASP A 39 -12.98 -1.58 -21.60
N LEU A 40 -13.71 -0.95 -20.67
CA LEU A 40 -14.63 -1.67 -19.77
C LEU A 40 -15.74 -2.44 -20.50
N SER A 41 -16.10 -2.01 -21.72
CA SER A 41 -17.13 -2.68 -22.50
C SER A 41 -16.71 -4.07 -23.03
N VAL A 42 -15.41 -4.36 -23.01
CA VAL A 42 -14.82 -5.60 -23.52
C VAL A 42 -13.88 -6.28 -22.53
N TYR A 43 -13.88 -5.84 -21.26
CA TYR A 43 -12.90 -6.34 -20.29
C TYR A 43 -13.01 -7.86 -20.03
N ASP A 44 -14.22 -8.43 -20.17
CA ASP A 44 -14.46 -9.88 -20.08
C ASP A 44 -14.16 -10.63 -21.38
N ALA A 45 -13.81 -9.92 -22.47
CA ALA A 45 -13.52 -10.53 -23.74
C ALA A 45 -12.11 -11.16 -23.76
N ASP A 46 -11.96 -12.25 -24.51
CA ASP A 46 -10.66 -12.86 -24.75
C ASP A 46 -9.65 -11.84 -25.28
N GLY A 47 -8.50 -11.76 -24.64
CA GLY A 47 -7.41 -10.86 -25.03
C GLY A 47 -7.35 -9.52 -24.30
N GLN A 48 -8.37 -9.12 -23.58
CA GLN A 48 -8.30 -7.94 -22.69
C GLN A 48 -7.40 -8.25 -21.49
N LYS A 49 -6.32 -7.50 -21.34
CA LYS A 49 -5.29 -7.78 -20.33
C LYS A 49 -4.91 -6.56 -19.49
N SER A 50 -5.36 -5.36 -19.89
CA SER A 50 -5.13 -4.16 -19.10
C SER A 50 -5.90 -4.22 -17.79
N VAL A 51 -5.28 -3.69 -16.73
CA VAL A 51 -5.95 -3.42 -15.46
C VAL A 51 -6.17 -1.94 -15.22
N TYR A 52 -5.61 -1.08 -16.08
CA TYR A 52 -5.70 0.37 -16.00
C TYR A 52 -6.77 0.92 -16.94
N TYR A 53 -7.62 1.79 -16.43
CA TYR A 53 -8.73 2.38 -17.17
C TYR A 53 -8.77 3.90 -16.98
N LEU A 54 -9.12 4.64 -18.02
CA LEU A 54 -9.35 6.07 -17.94
C LEU A 54 -10.76 6.38 -17.42
N ALA A 55 -10.88 7.43 -16.60
CA ALA A 55 -12.12 7.95 -16.06
C ALA A 55 -12.23 9.46 -16.34
N GLY A 56 -12.81 9.81 -17.49
CA GLY A 56 -12.79 11.17 -18.02
C GLY A 56 -11.40 11.59 -18.50
N ASP A 57 -11.17 12.90 -18.55
CA ASP A 57 -9.96 13.45 -19.19
C ASP A 57 -8.72 13.41 -18.27
N ASP A 58 -8.91 13.34 -16.96
CA ASP A 58 -7.85 13.62 -15.99
C ASP A 58 -7.77 12.63 -14.81
N LYS A 59 -8.54 11.54 -14.86
CA LYS A 59 -8.55 10.47 -13.85
C LYS A 59 -8.33 9.10 -14.51
N GLY A 60 -7.86 8.15 -13.72
CA GLY A 60 -7.74 6.75 -14.11
C GLY A 60 -7.78 5.88 -12.87
N PHE A 61 -8.06 4.60 -13.04
CA PHE A 61 -8.11 3.64 -11.95
C PHE A 61 -7.55 2.28 -12.36
N ILE A 62 -7.14 1.52 -11.36
CA ILE A 62 -6.79 0.11 -11.48
C ILE A 62 -8.00 -0.71 -11.06
N MET A 63 -8.45 -1.61 -11.92
CA MET A 63 -9.56 -2.50 -11.63
C MET A 63 -9.05 -3.83 -11.06
N ASP A 64 -9.65 -4.28 -9.97
CA ASP A 64 -9.58 -5.66 -9.53
C ASP A 64 -10.39 -6.54 -10.48
N THR A 65 -9.69 -7.38 -11.23
CA THR A 65 -10.32 -8.23 -12.27
C THR A 65 -11.10 -9.42 -11.67
N GLY A 66 -10.84 -9.75 -10.41
CA GLY A 66 -11.58 -10.82 -9.71
C GLY A 66 -12.96 -10.40 -9.25
N SER A 67 -13.13 -9.12 -8.90
CA SER A 67 -14.37 -8.58 -8.36
C SER A 67 -14.99 -7.47 -9.21
N SER A 68 -14.31 -7.03 -10.27
CA SER A 68 -14.74 -5.94 -11.15
C SER A 68 -14.99 -4.62 -10.40
N ASP A 69 -14.15 -4.35 -9.40
CA ASP A 69 -14.21 -3.18 -8.54
C ASP A 69 -12.84 -2.45 -8.49
N VAL A 70 -12.74 -1.40 -7.69
CA VAL A 70 -11.52 -0.61 -7.49
C VAL A 70 -11.15 -0.64 -6.03
N ARG A 71 -9.92 -1.08 -5.72
CA ARG A 71 -9.41 -1.22 -4.36
C ARG A 71 -8.23 -0.31 -4.10
N THR A 72 -8.05 0.09 -2.84
CA THR A 72 -6.91 0.91 -2.42
C THR A 72 -5.58 0.24 -2.74
N GLU A 73 -5.49 -1.09 -2.63
CA GLU A 73 -4.30 -1.86 -3.00
C GLU A 73 -3.95 -1.67 -4.48
N GLY A 74 -4.89 -1.92 -5.38
CA GLY A 74 -4.67 -1.71 -6.82
C GLY A 74 -4.25 -0.29 -7.15
N MET A 75 -4.95 0.70 -6.56
CA MET A 75 -4.67 2.12 -6.79
C MET A 75 -3.31 2.53 -6.25
N SER A 76 -2.98 2.17 -5.03
CA SER A 76 -1.73 2.55 -4.37
C SER A 76 -0.51 1.81 -4.97
N TYR A 77 -0.66 0.53 -5.34
CA TYR A 77 0.37 -0.20 -6.08
C TYR A 77 0.58 0.39 -7.47
N GLY A 78 -0.51 0.78 -8.17
CA GLY A 78 -0.42 1.48 -9.44
C GLY A 78 0.37 2.79 -9.35
N MET A 79 0.14 3.58 -8.29
CA MET A 79 0.93 4.79 -8.02
C MET A 79 2.39 4.46 -7.71
N MET A 80 2.65 3.43 -6.89
CA MET A 80 4.01 3.01 -6.56
C MET A 80 4.79 2.55 -7.81
N ILE A 81 4.17 1.77 -8.68
CA ILE A 81 4.77 1.36 -9.95
C ILE A 81 5.02 2.58 -10.86
N SER A 82 4.03 3.46 -10.97
CA SER A 82 4.11 4.66 -11.80
C SER A 82 5.27 5.58 -11.38
N VAL A 83 5.43 5.83 -10.08
CA VAL A 83 6.53 6.67 -9.60
C VAL A 83 7.89 6.01 -9.81
N GLN A 84 8.01 4.70 -9.66
CA GLN A 84 9.26 3.97 -9.91
C GLN A 84 9.67 3.99 -11.39
N LEU A 85 8.70 3.91 -12.30
CA LEU A 85 8.92 3.89 -13.75
C LEU A 85 8.88 5.28 -14.41
N ASP A 86 8.81 6.37 -13.61
CA ASP A 86 8.74 7.75 -14.09
C ASP A 86 7.52 8.05 -14.98
N LYS A 87 6.36 7.50 -14.60
CA LYS A 87 5.08 7.63 -15.29
C LYS A 87 4.17 8.61 -14.55
N ARG A 88 4.49 9.92 -14.67
CA ARG A 88 3.81 10.96 -13.89
C ARG A 88 2.33 11.10 -14.24
N ASP A 89 1.98 11.00 -15.50
CA ASP A 89 0.59 11.18 -15.94
C ASP A 89 -0.34 10.11 -15.35
N GLU A 90 0.09 8.85 -15.35
CA GLU A 90 -0.68 7.75 -14.76
C GLU A 90 -0.74 7.90 -13.23
N PHE A 91 0.36 8.29 -12.59
CA PHE A 91 0.39 8.58 -11.16
C PHE A 91 -0.64 9.64 -10.78
N ASP A 92 -0.65 10.78 -11.49
CA ASP A 92 -1.55 11.89 -11.22
C ASP A 92 -3.01 11.51 -11.42
N ARG A 93 -3.32 10.72 -12.45
CA ARG A 93 -4.65 10.22 -12.74
C ARG A 93 -5.16 9.28 -11.66
N LEU A 94 -4.31 8.33 -11.21
CA LEU A 94 -4.64 7.40 -10.13
C LEU A 94 -4.85 8.15 -8.81
N TRP A 95 -3.96 9.06 -8.47
CA TRP A 95 -4.07 9.86 -7.26
C TRP A 95 -5.31 10.75 -7.27
N LYS A 96 -5.61 11.39 -8.39
CA LYS A 96 -6.81 12.21 -8.53
C LYS A 96 -8.10 11.39 -8.39
N TRP A 97 -8.14 10.19 -8.96
CA TRP A 97 -9.26 9.28 -8.80
C TRP A 97 -9.45 8.87 -7.34
N SER A 98 -8.38 8.46 -6.67
CA SER A 98 -8.40 8.05 -5.26
C SER A 98 -8.90 9.19 -4.36
N LYS A 99 -8.40 10.41 -4.53
CA LYS A 99 -8.89 11.58 -3.79
C LYS A 99 -10.35 11.90 -4.06
N THR A 100 -10.82 11.71 -5.28
CA THR A 100 -12.19 12.07 -5.67
C THR A 100 -13.21 11.08 -5.15
N HIS A 101 -12.89 9.78 -5.18
CA HIS A 101 -13.87 8.72 -5.01
C HIS A 101 -13.65 7.88 -3.73
N MET A 102 -12.39 7.66 -3.33
CA MET A 102 -12.07 6.82 -2.17
C MET A 102 -11.91 7.63 -0.89
N ALA A 103 -11.30 8.82 -0.93
CA ALA A 103 -11.07 9.62 0.27
C ALA A 103 -12.37 9.88 1.04
N TYR A 104 -12.31 9.75 2.37
CA TYR A 104 -13.36 10.22 3.24
C TYR A 104 -13.24 11.71 3.47
N GLY A 105 -14.38 12.41 3.57
CA GLY A 105 -14.43 13.86 3.74
C GLY A 105 -14.05 14.31 5.16
N ASP A 106 -13.69 15.59 5.27
CA ASP A 106 -13.25 16.24 6.51
C ASP A 106 -14.36 16.31 7.59
N ASP A 107 -15.60 16.03 7.23
CA ASP A 107 -16.78 16.01 8.10
C ASP A 107 -17.05 14.65 8.75
N THR A 108 -16.17 13.67 8.53
CA THR A 108 -16.32 12.33 9.07
C THR A 108 -15.16 11.96 9.99
N PRO A 109 -15.36 11.03 10.95
CA PRO A 109 -14.24 10.50 11.75
C PRO A 109 -13.15 9.84 10.90
N TRP A 110 -13.50 9.38 9.70
CA TRP A 110 -12.60 8.74 8.74
C TRP A 110 -11.73 9.72 7.94
N ASP A 111 -11.81 11.02 8.19
CA ASP A 111 -10.98 12.02 7.49
C ASP A 111 -9.50 11.61 7.47
N GLY A 112 -8.89 11.61 6.29
CA GLY A 112 -7.52 11.15 6.05
C GLY A 112 -7.40 9.68 5.66
N TYR A 113 -8.45 8.88 5.84
CA TYR A 113 -8.55 7.51 5.34
C TYR A 113 -9.23 7.43 3.97
N PHE A 114 -9.05 6.29 3.31
CA PHE A 114 -9.62 6.00 2.00
C PHE A 114 -10.51 4.76 2.09
N CYS A 115 -11.71 4.82 1.51
CA CYS A 115 -12.57 3.66 1.36
C CYS A 115 -11.83 2.57 0.58
N TRP A 116 -11.67 1.38 1.17
CA TRP A 116 -10.86 0.34 0.58
C TRP A 116 -11.42 -0.20 -0.73
N GLN A 117 -12.74 -0.11 -0.96
CA GLN A 117 -13.43 -0.67 -2.11
C GLN A 117 -14.46 0.29 -2.68
N CYS A 118 -14.37 0.58 -3.98
CA CYS A 118 -15.32 1.38 -4.74
C CYS A 118 -15.75 0.65 -6.02
N GLY A 119 -16.90 1.00 -6.54
CA GLY A 119 -17.29 0.63 -7.92
C GLY A 119 -16.43 1.36 -8.95
N THR A 120 -16.38 0.87 -10.18
CA THR A 120 -15.69 1.54 -11.30
C THR A 120 -16.28 2.91 -11.65
N ASP A 121 -17.50 3.19 -11.22
CA ASP A 121 -18.17 4.49 -11.28
C ASP A 121 -17.83 5.43 -10.10
N GLY A 122 -17.03 4.93 -9.14
CA GLY A 122 -16.56 5.69 -7.98
C GLY A 122 -17.47 5.68 -6.75
N HIS A 123 -18.60 4.96 -6.75
CA HIS A 123 -19.38 4.83 -5.52
C HIS A 123 -18.64 3.97 -4.49
N LYS A 124 -18.67 4.36 -3.20
CA LYS A 124 -18.05 3.60 -2.12
C LYS A 124 -18.86 2.34 -1.82
N ILE A 125 -18.20 1.18 -1.80
CA ILE A 125 -18.77 -0.12 -1.46
C ILE A 125 -18.34 -0.51 -0.04
N GLY A 126 -17.08 -0.34 0.28
CA GLY A 126 -16.53 -0.62 1.61
C GLY A 126 -16.97 0.41 2.66
N GLY A 127 -17.02 -0.01 3.93
CA GLY A 127 -17.37 0.86 5.07
C GLY A 127 -16.15 1.40 5.83
N SER A 128 -14.93 0.96 5.49
CA SER A 128 -13.67 1.29 6.17
C SER A 128 -12.54 1.49 5.16
N ASN A 129 -11.32 1.66 5.66
CA ASN A 129 -10.09 1.56 4.85
C ASN A 129 -9.54 0.12 4.84
N ALA A 130 -8.44 -0.10 4.11
CA ALA A 130 -7.49 -1.19 4.27
C ALA A 130 -6.13 -0.55 4.57
N SER A 131 -5.57 -0.83 5.74
CA SER A 131 -4.47 -0.02 6.31
C SER A 131 -3.19 0.01 5.46
N ASP A 132 -2.92 -1.04 4.69
CA ASP A 132 -1.81 -1.07 3.72
C ASP A 132 -1.98 -0.05 2.59
N GLY A 133 -3.21 0.27 2.21
CA GLY A 133 -3.51 1.29 1.20
C GLY A 133 -2.92 2.65 1.56
N GLU A 134 -3.13 3.13 2.81
CA GLU A 134 -2.53 4.37 3.30
C GLU A 134 -1.01 4.29 3.33
N MET A 135 -0.43 3.14 3.71
CA MET A 135 1.02 2.94 3.71
C MET A 135 1.62 3.17 2.32
N TYR A 136 1.04 2.57 1.31
CA TYR A 136 1.50 2.71 -0.07
C TYR A 136 1.22 4.10 -0.64
N TYR A 137 0.05 4.70 -0.38
CA TYR A 137 -0.25 6.08 -0.83
C TYR A 137 0.76 7.08 -0.29
N VAL A 138 0.99 7.07 1.03
CA VAL A 138 1.94 8.00 1.67
C VAL A 138 3.35 7.81 1.12
N THR A 139 3.79 6.57 0.99
CA THR A 139 5.14 6.27 0.48
C THR A 139 5.28 6.69 -0.99
N ALA A 140 4.29 6.38 -1.83
CA ALA A 140 4.29 6.78 -3.24
C ALA A 140 4.32 8.31 -3.40
N LEU A 141 3.58 9.05 -2.57
CA LEU A 141 3.58 10.52 -2.56
C LEU A 141 4.95 11.10 -2.14
N PHE A 142 5.58 10.57 -1.11
CA PHE A 142 6.94 11.00 -0.73
C PHE A 142 7.96 10.74 -1.85
N LEU A 143 7.88 9.58 -2.50
CA LEU A 143 8.74 9.24 -3.63
C LEU A 143 8.48 10.18 -4.83
N ALA A 144 7.22 10.47 -5.14
CA ALA A 144 6.81 11.37 -6.21
C ALA A 144 7.33 12.79 -5.98
N GLY A 145 7.17 13.32 -4.77
CA GLY A 145 7.68 14.63 -4.41
C GLY A 145 9.19 14.75 -4.60
N LYS A 146 9.94 13.70 -4.29
CA LYS A 146 11.38 13.66 -4.49
C LYS A 146 11.76 13.46 -5.96
N ARG A 147 11.11 12.51 -6.66
CA ARG A 147 11.43 12.19 -8.07
C ARG A 147 11.17 13.37 -8.99
N TRP A 148 10.02 13.99 -8.87
CA TRP A 148 9.58 15.08 -9.75
C TRP A 148 9.84 16.47 -9.20
N ASN A 149 10.53 16.57 -8.04
CA ASN A 149 10.82 17.84 -7.36
C ASN A 149 9.55 18.68 -7.17
N GLU A 150 8.48 18.04 -6.70
CA GLU A 150 7.15 18.63 -6.53
C GLU A 150 6.73 18.57 -5.06
N PRO A 151 6.91 19.66 -4.31
CA PRO A 151 6.63 19.71 -2.87
C PRO A 151 5.17 19.39 -2.48
N SER A 152 4.22 19.62 -3.38
CA SER A 152 2.79 19.38 -3.10
C SER A 152 2.50 17.92 -2.74
N TYR A 153 3.16 16.95 -3.34
CA TYR A 153 3.02 15.54 -2.97
C TYR A 153 3.53 15.25 -1.54
N ILE A 154 4.65 15.90 -1.16
CA ILE A 154 5.19 15.78 0.21
C ILE A 154 4.22 16.36 1.23
N ASP A 155 3.59 17.50 0.93
CA ASP A 155 2.61 18.14 1.79
C ASP A 155 1.33 17.28 1.93
N GLU A 156 0.87 16.66 0.83
CA GLU A 156 -0.25 15.72 0.86
C GLU A 156 0.07 14.49 1.72
N ALA A 157 1.25 13.87 1.55
CA ALA A 157 1.70 12.74 2.37
C ALA A 157 1.72 13.09 3.86
N ASN A 158 2.32 14.22 4.23
CA ASN A 158 2.37 14.69 5.62
C ASN A 158 0.97 15.02 6.16
N THR A 159 0.06 15.48 5.30
CA THR A 159 -1.32 15.76 5.71
C THR A 159 -2.07 14.48 6.04
N ILE A 160 -1.92 13.43 5.20
CA ILE A 160 -2.48 12.11 5.48
C ILE A 160 -1.92 11.58 6.81
N LEU A 161 -0.60 11.55 6.99
CA LEU A 161 0.04 11.07 8.22
C LEU A 161 -0.52 11.76 9.48
N ARG A 162 -0.64 13.09 9.46
CA ARG A 162 -1.22 13.82 10.61
C ARG A 162 -2.66 13.39 10.89
N LYS A 163 -3.49 13.21 9.85
CA LYS A 163 -4.90 12.87 9.98
C LYS A 163 -5.11 11.44 10.50
N ILE A 164 -4.37 10.47 9.96
CA ILE A 164 -4.49 9.05 10.36
C ILE A 164 -3.84 8.74 11.72
N MET A 165 -3.07 9.67 12.28
CA MET A 165 -2.42 9.54 13.58
C MET A 165 -2.95 10.54 14.62
N SER A 166 -4.17 11.07 14.43
CA SER A 166 -4.80 12.03 15.35
C SER A 166 -6.25 11.68 15.65
N LYS A 167 -6.57 10.38 15.72
CA LYS A 167 -7.94 9.90 15.93
C LYS A 167 -8.30 9.81 17.41
N THR A 168 -9.59 9.90 17.69
CA THR A 168 -10.15 9.84 19.05
C THR A 168 -11.00 8.58 19.22
N GLY A 169 -10.41 7.41 18.93
CA GLY A 169 -11.04 6.10 18.78
C GLY A 169 -12.17 5.80 19.75
N ASN A 170 -11.94 5.97 21.07
CA ASN A 170 -12.93 5.71 22.11
C ASN A 170 -14.19 6.61 22.03
N VAL A 171 -14.15 7.69 21.24
CA VAL A 171 -15.27 8.62 21.08
C VAL A 171 -15.99 8.42 19.74
N THR A 172 -15.23 8.11 18.72
CA THR A 172 -15.71 8.09 17.32
C THR A 172 -15.80 6.69 16.71
N GLY A 173 -15.21 5.67 17.35
CA GLY A 173 -15.07 4.32 16.80
C GLY A 173 -14.05 4.24 15.65
N VAL A 174 -13.26 5.32 15.41
CA VAL A 174 -12.18 5.35 14.45
C VAL A 174 -10.88 5.70 15.16
N TYR A 175 -9.89 4.86 15.03
CA TYR A 175 -8.62 4.87 15.76
C TYR A 175 -7.47 5.36 14.86
N ASP A 176 -6.31 5.60 15.47
CA ASP A 176 -5.07 5.81 14.71
C ASP A 176 -4.74 4.57 13.87
N LEU A 177 -4.08 4.77 12.72
CA LEU A 177 -3.67 3.68 11.85
C LEU A 177 -2.69 2.71 12.54
N PHE A 178 -1.91 3.22 13.48
CA PHE A 178 -0.98 2.44 14.29
C PHE A 178 -1.41 2.43 15.75
N ASP A 179 -1.31 1.27 16.40
CA ASP A 179 -1.30 1.19 17.86
C ASP A 179 -0.04 1.91 18.38
N ARG A 180 -0.23 3.00 19.11
CA ARG A 180 0.87 3.86 19.58
C ARG A 180 1.77 3.21 20.61
N ASP A 181 1.23 2.32 21.42
CA ASP A 181 1.98 1.65 22.49
C ASP A 181 2.84 0.52 21.93
N ARG A 182 2.33 -0.19 20.93
CA ARG A 182 3.02 -1.30 20.26
C ARG A 182 3.82 -0.87 19.05
N GLN A 183 3.56 0.32 18.49
CA GLN A 183 4.11 0.84 17.24
C GLN A 183 3.84 -0.09 16.03
N LEU A 184 2.73 -0.82 16.06
CA LEU A 184 2.32 -1.74 15.00
C LEU A 184 1.09 -1.21 14.27
N ILE A 185 1.04 -1.46 12.97
CA ILE A 185 -0.12 -1.12 12.14
C ILE A 185 -1.31 -1.98 12.55
N THR A 186 -2.50 -1.38 12.58
CA THR A 186 -3.75 -2.10 12.83
C THR A 186 -4.24 -2.75 11.53
N PHE A 187 -5.05 -3.81 11.64
CA PHE A 187 -5.71 -4.39 10.46
C PHE A 187 -6.65 -3.35 9.82
N VAL A 188 -7.63 -2.87 10.55
CA VAL A 188 -8.51 -1.74 10.21
C VAL A 188 -8.66 -0.89 11.47
N PRO A 189 -8.56 0.45 11.39
CA PRO A 189 -8.62 1.32 12.56
C PRO A 189 -10.06 1.60 13.03
N ASP A 190 -10.88 0.58 13.14
CA ASP A 190 -12.22 0.63 13.71
C ASP A 190 -12.37 -0.28 14.95
N ASP A 191 -13.55 -0.28 15.56
CA ASP A 191 -13.83 -1.09 16.76
C ASP A 191 -13.62 -2.59 16.55
N ALA A 192 -13.75 -3.09 15.32
CA ALA A 192 -13.61 -4.51 15.00
C ALA A 192 -12.16 -4.91 14.67
N GLY A 193 -11.40 -4.01 14.03
CA GLY A 193 -10.10 -4.31 13.42
C GLY A 193 -8.88 -3.74 14.16
N HIS A 194 -9.05 -2.74 15.05
CA HIS A 194 -7.89 -2.07 15.68
C HIS A 194 -7.16 -2.92 16.74
N GLY A 195 -7.71 -4.07 17.12
CA GLY A 195 -7.15 -4.95 18.17
C GLY A 195 -6.13 -5.98 17.67
N PHE A 196 -5.90 -6.08 16.38
CA PHE A 196 -4.99 -7.05 15.74
C PHE A 196 -4.38 -6.48 14.46
N SER A 197 -3.50 -7.24 13.82
CA SER A 197 -2.80 -6.84 12.59
C SER A 197 -2.84 -7.93 11.53
N ASP A 198 -2.55 -7.53 10.30
CA ASP A 198 -2.15 -8.41 9.22
C ASP A 198 -0.62 -8.37 9.11
N PRO A 199 0.10 -9.51 9.19
CA PRO A 199 1.55 -9.53 9.00
C PRO A 199 1.99 -8.96 7.66
N SER A 200 1.17 -9.06 6.60
CA SER A 200 1.47 -8.50 5.29
C SER A 200 1.39 -6.97 5.23
N TYR A 201 0.80 -6.33 6.25
CA TYR A 201 0.77 -4.87 6.37
C TYR A 201 2.04 -4.31 7.02
N GLN A 202 2.92 -5.17 7.55
CA GLN A 202 4.21 -4.77 8.09
C GLN A 202 5.16 -4.42 6.95
N LEU A 203 5.47 -3.13 6.81
CA LEU A 203 6.29 -2.57 5.74
C LEU A 203 7.47 -1.77 6.33
N PRO A 204 8.43 -2.44 6.99
CA PRO A 204 9.49 -1.76 7.72
C PRO A 204 10.34 -0.82 6.85
N ALA A 205 10.60 -1.16 5.59
CA ALA A 205 11.31 -0.29 4.66
C ALA A 205 10.57 1.05 4.43
N PHE A 206 9.23 1.05 4.35
CA PHE A 206 8.45 2.27 4.23
C PHE A 206 8.53 3.12 5.50
N LEU A 207 8.47 2.48 6.66
CA LEU A 207 8.56 3.16 7.95
C LEU A 207 9.94 3.81 8.18
N ASP A 208 11.03 3.17 7.79
CA ASP A 208 12.36 3.77 7.78
C ASP A 208 12.43 4.98 6.84
N TYR A 209 11.81 4.85 5.66
CA TYR A 209 11.73 5.97 4.72
C TYR A 209 10.90 7.14 5.29
N TRP A 210 9.80 6.87 6.01
CA TRP A 210 9.03 7.90 6.70
C TRP A 210 9.80 8.53 7.84
N ALA A 211 10.56 7.75 8.62
CA ALA A 211 11.45 8.27 9.66
C ALA A 211 12.46 9.28 9.10
N ALA A 212 12.93 9.08 7.87
CA ALA A 212 13.86 9.98 7.20
C ALA A 212 13.17 11.19 6.54
N THR A 213 11.90 11.07 6.12
CA THR A 213 11.27 12.03 5.19
C THR A 213 10.11 12.80 5.80
N ALA A 214 9.31 12.20 6.71
CA ALA A 214 8.13 12.82 7.29
C ALA A 214 8.48 14.10 8.08
N ALA A 215 7.56 15.05 8.09
CA ALA A 215 7.73 16.31 8.80
C ALA A 215 7.68 16.14 10.34
N THR A 216 6.90 15.17 10.83
CA THR A 216 6.68 14.89 12.26
C THR A 216 6.82 13.40 12.57
N ASP A 217 6.87 13.08 13.86
CA ASP A 217 6.82 11.71 14.40
C ASP A 217 7.95 10.78 13.91
N ARG A 218 9.09 11.32 13.52
CA ARG A 218 10.23 10.56 12.97
C ARG A 218 10.72 9.46 13.91
N ASP A 219 10.79 9.75 15.21
CA ASP A 219 11.17 8.77 16.24
C ASP A 219 10.13 7.64 16.36
N PHE A 220 8.85 7.97 16.20
CA PHE A 220 7.79 6.96 16.18
C PHE A 220 7.95 6.05 14.96
N TRP A 221 8.15 6.60 13.77
CA TRP A 221 8.33 5.79 12.55
C TRP A 221 9.55 4.89 12.61
N SER A 222 10.66 5.35 13.17
CA SER A 222 11.86 4.51 13.38
C SER A 222 11.59 3.34 14.34
N LYS A 223 10.84 3.58 15.42
CA LYS A 223 10.43 2.51 16.34
C LYS A 223 9.44 1.56 15.70
N ALA A 224 8.50 2.09 14.91
CA ALA A 224 7.53 1.29 14.17
C ALA A 224 8.21 0.37 13.13
N ALA A 225 9.27 0.84 12.46
CA ALA A 225 10.07 -0.01 11.58
C ALA A 225 10.71 -1.19 12.32
N THR A 226 11.25 -0.93 13.52
CA THR A 226 11.78 -2.00 14.37
C THR A 226 10.69 -2.97 14.82
N ALA A 227 9.57 -2.45 15.32
CA ALA A 227 8.45 -3.27 15.76
C ALA A 227 7.86 -4.12 14.64
N ALA A 228 7.80 -3.58 13.41
CA ALA A 228 7.33 -4.31 12.22
C ALA A 228 8.25 -5.51 11.90
N ARG A 229 9.59 -5.34 11.99
CA ARG A 229 10.55 -6.44 11.81
C ARG A 229 10.39 -7.51 12.88
N ASP A 230 10.28 -7.10 14.15
CA ASP A 230 10.08 -8.01 15.27
C ASP A 230 8.76 -8.77 15.12
N HIS A 231 7.70 -8.12 14.65
CA HIS A 231 6.41 -8.75 14.40
C HIS A 231 6.46 -9.76 13.25
N LEU A 232 7.14 -9.45 12.14
CA LEU A 232 7.37 -10.40 11.05
C LEU A 232 8.13 -11.65 11.53
N ILE A 233 9.10 -11.49 12.42
CA ILE A 233 9.80 -12.63 13.02
C ILE A 233 8.86 -13.43 13.94
N ALA A 234 8.10 -12.75 14.80
CA ALA A 234 7.21 -13.38 15.78
C ALA A 234 6.03 -14.12 15.12
N SER A 235 5.52 -13.62 14.00
CA SER A 235 4.37 -14.21 13.29
C SER A 235 4.77 -15.30 12.28
N ALA A 236 6.06 -15.49 12.01
CA ALA A 236 6.52 -16.54 11.12
C ALA A 236 6.41 -17.93 11.78
N HIS A 237 5.87 -18.90 11.07
CA HIS A 237 5.83 -20.29 11.52
C HIS A 237 7.26 -20.83 11.68
N PRO A 238 7.64 -21.42 12.83
CA PRO A 238 9.02 -21.71 13.18
C PRO A 238 9.71 -22.75 12.26
N GLU A 239 8.94 -23.58 11.58
CA GLU A 239 9.48 -24.61 10.68
C GLU A 239 9.43 -24.17 9.20
N THR A 240 8.40 -23.44 8.79
CA THR A 240 8.17 -23.14 7.37
C THR A 240 8.50 -21.70 7.00
N GLY A 241 8.53 -20.77 7.98
CA GLY A 241 8.67 -19.35 7.76
C GLY A 241 7.44 -18.67 7.16
N LEU A 242 6.33 -19.41 6.96
CA LEU A 242 5.08 -18.84 6.45
C LEU A 242 4.35 -18.07 7.55
N HIS A 243 3.64 -17.02 7.14
CA HIS A 243 2.86 -16.18 8.06
C HIS A 243 1.37 -16.56 7.98
N PRO A 244 0.59 -16.37 9.06
CA PRO A 244 -0.87 -16.40 8.94
C PRO A 244 -1.35 -15.18 8.15
N ASP A 245 -2.59 -15.24 7.68
CA ASP A 245 -3.27 -14.10 7.08
C ASP A 245 -3.43 -12.98 8.11
N TYR A 246 -3.96 -13.28 9.31
CA TYR A 246 -4.04 -12.34 10.43
C TYR A 246 -3.31 -12.86 11.67
N SER A 247 -2.80 -11.92 12.47
CA SER A 247 -2.11 -12.22 13.73
C SER A 247 -2.49 -11.25 14.84
N ASN A 248 -2.42 -11.71 16.07
CA ASN A 248 -2.38 -10.84 17.22
C ASN A 248 -1.09 -10.00 17.21
N TYR A 249 -1.04 -8.91 17.96
CA TYR A 249 0.14 -8.07 18.06
C TYR A 249 1.39 -8.77 18.65
N ASP A 250 1.22 -9.89 19.33
CA ASP A 250 2.32 -10.74 19.81
C ASP A 250 2.85 -11.72 18.75
N GLY A 251 2.29 -11.69 17.53
CA GLY A 251 2.64 -12.55 16.42
C GLY A 251 1.88 -13.89 16.38
N THR A 252 1.09 -14.23 17.39
CA THR A 252 0.30 -15.46 17.35
C THR A 252 -0.80 -15.38 16.29
N PRO A 253 -1.08 -16.48 15.54
CA PRO A 253 -2.13 -16.49 14.54
C PRO A 253 -3.49 -16.07 15.11
N TYR A 254 -4.23 -15.24 14.38
CA TYR A 254 -5.52 -14.72 14.80
C TYR A 254 -6.63 -15.16 13.86
N ARG A 255 -7.67 -15.78 14.41
CA ARG A 255 -8.88 -16.14 13.68
C ARG A 255 -9.94 -15.08 13.86
N TRP A 256 -10.11 -14.22 12.84
CA TRP A 256 -11.10 -13.16 12.89
C TRP A 256 -12.52 -13.72 12.68
N PRO A 257 -13.45 -13.51 13.65
CA PRO A 257 -14.77 -14.14 13.57
C PRO A 257 -15.64 -13.66 12.41
N HIS A 258 -15.30 -12.50 11.83
CA HIS A 258 -16.08 -11.86 10.75
C HIS A 258 -15.55 -12.17 9.35
N ALA A 259 -14.45 -12.88 9.20
CA ALA A 259 -13.83 -13.12 7.90
C ALA A 259 -14.57 -14.16 7.02
N GLY A 260 -15.39 -15.02 7.61
CA GLY A 260 -16.05 -16.11 6.86
C GLY A 260 -15.13 -17.27 6.46
N TYR A 261 -13.83 -17.20 6.77
CA TYR A 261 -12.80 -18.22 6.54
C TYR A 261 -11.79 -18.23 7.70
N ASP A 262 -10.83 -19.15 7.68
CA ASP A 262 -9.81 -19.25 8.72
C ASP A 262 -8.61 -18.34 8.39
N THR A 263 -8.56 -17.17 9.03
CA THR A 263 -7.48 -16.18 8.86
C THR A 263 -6.21 -16.52 9.64
N SER A 264 -6.22 -17.57 10.44
CA SER A 264 -5.05 -17.99 11.23
C SER A 264 -4.05 -18.88 10.47
N VAL A 265 -4.29 -19.11 9.17
CA VAL A 265 -3.45 -19.92 8.30
C VAL A 265 -2.83 -19.09 7.18
N TYR A 266 -1.81 -19.65 6.52
CA TYR A 266 -1.21 -19.01 5.34
C TYR A 266 -2.17 -19.03 4.17
N MET A 267 -2.70 -17.87 3.80
CA MET A 267 -3.53 -17.68 2.62
C MET A 267 -3.61 -16.19 2.24
N TYR A 268 -4.25 -15.89 1.13
CA TYR A 268 -4.47 -14.53 0.61
C TYR A 268 -3.28 -13.59 0.76
N ASP A 269 -3.41 -12.58 1.62
CA ASP A 269 -2.46 -11.49 1.78
C ASP A 269 -1.15 -11.92 2.42
N ALA A 270 -1.12 -13.03 3.13
CA ALA A 270 0.09 -13.58 3.76
C ALA A 270 1.26 -13.78 2.77
N ILE A 271 1.01 -13.99 1.48
CA ILE A 271 2.06 -14.10 0.46
C ILE A 271 2.90 -12.83 0.34
N ARG A 272 2.33 -11.65 0.67
CA ARG A 272 3.02 -10.36 0.61
C ARG A 272 4.13 -10.23 1.66
N CYS A 273 4.09 -11.00 2.75
CA CYS A 273 5.13 -10.97 3.78
C CYS A 273 6.52 -11.27 3.20
N ALA A 274 6.64 -12.25 2.31
CA ALA A 274 7.91 -12.58 1.66
C ALA A 274 8.43 -11.42 0.78
N MET A 275 7.53 -10.72 0.09
CA MET A 275 7.87 -9.54 -0.70
C MET A 275 8.34 -8.39 0.22
N ASN A 276 7.65 -8.15 1.32
CA ASN A 276 7.97 -7.07 2.27
C ASN A 276 9.33 -7.31 2.95
N ILE A 277 9.62 -8.55 3.35
CA ILE A 277 10.92 -8.95 3.91
C ILE A 277 12.02 -8.78 2.87
N GLY A 278 11.79 -9.20 1.63
CA GLY A 278 12.74 -9.03 0.54
C GLY A 278 13.02 -7.57 0.24
N MET A 279 12.00 -6.71 0.25
CA MET A 279 12.15 -5.27 0.07
C MET A 279 12.94 -4.64 1.22
N ASP A 280 12.63 -4.99 2.46
CA ASP A 280 13.34 -4.49 3.65
C ASP A 280 14.82 -4.89 3.68
N TYR A 281 15.13 -6.10 3.24
CA TYR A 281 16.52 -6.57 3.13
C TYR A 281 17.32 -5.79 2.08
N TYR A 282 16.63 -5.29 1.05
CA TYR A 282 17.28 -4.70 -0.13
C TYR A 282 17.46 -3.18 -0.04
N LEU A 283 16.61 -2.49 0.70
CA LEU A 283 16.61 -1.03 0.86
C LEU A 283 17.32 -0.58 2.13
#